data_8e4f1644d4c370c128d53512c7284488
#
_entry.id   8e4f1644d4c370c128d53512c7284488
#
_cell.length_a   1.000
_cell.length_b   1.000
_cell.length_c   1.000
_cell.angle_alpha   90.00
_cell.angle_beta   90.00
_cell.angle_gamma   90.00
#
_symmetry.space_group_name_H-M   'P 1'
#
loop_
_entity.id
_entity.type
_entity.pdbx_description
1 polymer ?
#
loop_
_entity_poly.entity_id
_entity_poly.type
_entity_poly.pdbx_seq_one_letter_code
_entity_poly.pdbx_strand_id
1 'polypeptide(L)'
;GQGLTDEGVHILDGFVGTGTFITRLLQLGLIEPKDLARKYAHELHANEILLLAYYIAAVNIETTYQDLRGELGDPGDYEPFPGLILTDTFQSWEDDDRPDLDVFVQNNERLEKLKALDIRVIVGNPPYSVGQDSANDDNANEPYPALDAAIRETYAARSNATLLRNLYDSYVR
;
A
#
# COMPACT_ATOMS: atom_id res chain seq x y z
N GLY A 1 11.49 -22.03 2.91
CA GLY A 1 10.60 -20.87 2.85
C GLY A 1 11.24 -19.80 1.98
N GLN A 2 10.44 -18.93 1.38
CA GLN A 2 10.94 -17.81 0.62
C GLN A 2 11.26 -16.65 1.57
N GLY A 3 12.40 -15.98 1.33
CA GLY A 3 12.78 -14.75 2.03
C GLY A 3 12.12 -13.51 1.42
N LEU A 4 12.17 -12.40 2.17
CA LEU A 4 11.57 -11.11 1.78
C LEU A 4 12.06 -10.60 0.42
N THR A 5 13.33 -10.90 0.10
CA THR A 5 14.01 -10.38 -1.09
C THR A 5 14.04 -11.36 -2.25
N ASP A 6 13.51 -12.57 -2.07
CA ASP A 6 13.47 -13.58 -3.12
C ASP A 6 12.56 -13.15 -4.29
N GLU A 7 12.85 -13.66 -5.47
CA GLU A 7 12.06 -13.43 -6.67
C GLU A 7 10.62 -13.92 -6.50
N GLY A 8 9.66 -13.14 -6.97
CA GLY A 8 8.23 -13.42 -6.87
C GLY A 8 7.64 -13.14 -5.49
N VAL A 9 8.39 -12.59 -4.53
CA VAL A 9 7.86 -12.12 -3.26
C VAL A 9 7.44 -10.66 -3.39
N HIS A 10 6.13 -10.46 -3.60
CA HIS A 10 5.51 -9.12 -3.68
C HIS A 10 5.27 -8.55 -2.28
N ILE A 11 5.64 -7.28 -2.11
CA ILE A 11 5.53 -6.53 -0.85
C ILE A 11 4.62 -5.32 -1.10
N LEU A 12 3.60 -5.17 -0.27
CA LEU A 12 2.64 -4.05 -0.34
C LEU A 12 2.71 -3.22 0.94
N ASP A 13 2.90 -1.92 0.77
CA ASP A 13 2.54 -0.92 1.77
C ASP A 13 1.17 -0.33 1.41
N GLY A 14 0.13 -0.78 2.12
CA GLY A 14 -1.24 -0.38 1.84
C GLY A 14 -1.59 1.07 2.25
N PHE A 15 -0.71 1.75 3.00
CA PHE A 15 -0.92 3.07 3.57
C PHE A 15 0.39 3.86 3.58
N VAL A 16 0.96 4.06 2.40
CA VAL A 16 2.36 4.45 2.23
C VAL A 16 2.69 5.83 2.80
N GLY A 17 1.71 6.72 2.91
CA GLY A 17 1.94 8.08 3.38
C GLY A 17 2.99 8.80 2.54
N THR A 18 4.10 9.16 3.16
CA THR A 18 5.24 9.80 2.49
C THR A 18 6.32 8.82 2.01
N GLY A 19 6.05 7.51 2.01
CA GLY A 19 6.96 6.50 1.47
C GLY A 19 7.92 5.88 2.48
N THR A 20 7.74 6.11 3.78
CA THR A 20 8.72 5.76 4.81
C THR A 20 9.11 4.27 4.83
N PHE A 21 8.15 3.35 4.76
CA PHE A 21 8.48 1.92 4.81
C PHE A 21 9.21 1.45 3.56
N ILE A 22 8.76 1.89 2.38
CA ILE A 22 9.41 1.51 1.11
C ILE A 22 10.83 2.08 1.04
N THR A 23 11.04 3.37 1.36
CA THR A 23 12.37 3.98 1.38
C THR A 23 13.30 3.29 2.38
N ARG A 24 12.81 2.96 3.58
CA ARG A 24 13.61 2.24 4.56
C ARG A 24 13.95 0.82 4.10
N LEU A 25 13.01 0.11 3.49
CA LEU A 25 13.27 -1.23 2.94
C LEU A 25 14.38 -1.20 1.89
N LEU A 26 14.37 -0.21 1.00
CA LEU A 26 15.42 -0.01 0.00
C LEU A 26 16.79 0.28 0.67
N GLN A 27 16.83 1.10 1.73
CA GLN A 27 18.05 1.53 2.40
C GLN A 27 18.65 0.49 3.37
N LEU A 28 17.88 -0.49 3.83
CA LEU A 28 18.34 -1.47 4.84
C LEU A 28 19.40 -2.46 4.33
N GLY A 29 19.69 -2.47 3.03
CA GLY A 29 20.65 -3.41 2.45
C GLY A 29 20.18 -4.88 2.48
N LEU A 30 18.89 -5.11 2.72
CA LEU A 30 18.30 -6.45 2.66
C LEU A 30 18.13 -6.92 1.21
N ILE A 31 17.86 -5.99 0.30
CA ILE A 31 17.76 -6.26 -1.14
C ILE A 31 19.17 -6.22 -1.70
N GLU A 32 19.63 -7.34 -2.25
CA GLU A 32 20.95 -7.38 -2.88
C GLU A 32 20.99 -6.47 -4.13
N PRO A 33 22.14 -5.86 -4.46
CA PRO A 33 22.26 -4.97 -5.61
C PRO A 33 21.73 -5.56 -6.93
N LYS A 34 21.95 -6.84 -7.17
CA LYS A 34 21.48 -7.54 -8.37
C LYS A 34 19.96 -7.64 -8.47
N ASP A 35 19.25 -7.58 -7.33
CA ASP A 35 17.80 -7.73 -7.21
C ASP A 35 17.08 -6.39 -7.09
N LEU A 36 17.83 -5.30 -6.88
CA LEU A 36 17.27 -3.98 -6.58
C LEU A 36 16.33 -3.48 -7.69
N ALA A 37 16.78 -3.54 -8.94
CA ALA A 37 15.99 -3.08 -10.09
C ALA A 37 14.71 -3.92 -10.26
N ARG A 38 14.80 -5.25 -10.11
CA ARG A 38 13.65 -6.15 -10.20
C ARG A 38 12.62 -5.86 -9.08
N LYS A 39 13.08 -5.74 -7.83
CA LYS A 39 12.22 -5.39 -6.69
C LYS A 39 11.52 -4.07 -6.91
N TYR A 40 12.26 -3.03 -7.27
CA TYR A 40 11.73 -1.70 -7.53
C TYR A 40 10.67 -1.70 -8.64
N ALA A 41 10.99 -2.32 -9.78
CA ALA A 41 10.13 -2.28 -10.96
C ALA A 41 8.90 -3.20 -10.88
N HIS A 42 8.96 -4.29 -10.10
CA HIS A 42 7.94 -5.36 -10.22
C HIS A 42 7.37 -5.88 -8.91
N GLU A 43 8.04 -5.73 -7.78
CA GLU A 43 7.70 -6.48 -6.57
C GLU A 43 7.47 -5.60 -5.33
N LEU A 44 7.71 -4.28 -5.43
CA LEU A 44 7.32 -3.31 -4.41
C LEU A 44 6.07 -2.57 -4.86
N HIS A 45 5.09 -2.51 -3.97
CA HIS A 45 3.80 -1.87 -4.24
C HIS A 45 3.42 -0.96 -3.07
N ALA A 46 2.74 0.13 -3.39
CA ALA A 46 2.35 1.12 -2.40
C ALA A 46 1.03 1.79 -2.78
N ASN A 47 0.12 1.88 -1.83
CA ASN A 47 -1.16 2.56 -2.00
C ASN A 47 -1.22 3.82 -1.14
N GLU A 48 -1.82 4.88 -1.69
CA GLU A 48 -2.10 6.12 -0.98
C GLU A 48 -3.42 6.72 -1.47
N ILE A 49 -4.24 7.20 -0.54
CA ILE A 49 -5.51 7.84 -0.86
C ILE A 49 -5.37 9.34 -1.07
N LEU A 50 -4.40 9.99 -0.38
CA LEU A 50 -4.19 11.42 -0.43
C LEU A 50 -3.22 11.80 -1.55
N LEU A 51 -3.70 12.55 -2.53
CA LEU A 51 -2.91 12.94 -3.70
C LEU A 51 -1.59 13.64 -3.33
N LEU A 52 -1.59 14.50 -2.32
CA LEU A 52 -0.36 15.18 -1.89
C LEU A 52 0.66 14.21 -1.30
N ALA A 53 0.22 13.29 -0.44
CA ALA A 53 1.08 12.26 0.13
C ALA A 53 1.61 11.31 -0.95
N TYR A 54 0.77 10.93 -1.92
CA TYR A 54 1.15 10.16 -3.10
C TYR A 54 2.34 10.80 -3.85
N TYR A 55 2.28 12.11 -4.14
CA TYR A 55 3.40 12.78 -4.81
C TYR A 55 4.66 12.85 -3.95
N ILE A 56 4.52 13.07 -2.64
CA ILE A 56 5.66 13.06 -1.72
C ILE A 56 6.28 11.66 -1.66
N ALA A 57 5.47 10.62 -1.59
CA ALA A 57 5.95 9.24 -1.62
C ALA A 57 6.70 8.92 -2.92
N ALA A 58 6.15 9.33 -4.08
CA ALA A 58 6.81 9.16 -5.36
C ALA A 58 8.22 9.76 -5.34
N VAL A 59 8.33 11.04 -4.99
CA VAL A 59 9.63 11.74 -4.93
C VAL A 59 10.60 11.04 -3.97
N ASN A 60 10.16 10.67 -2.77
CA ASN A 60 11.03 10.06 -1.77
C ASN A 60 11.53 8.67 -2.21
N ILE A 61 10.65 7.83 -2.75
CA ILE A 61 10.98 6.48 -3.18
C ILE A 61 11.90 6.53 -4.40
N GLU A 62 11.57 7.35 -5.40
CA GLU A 62 12.33 7.51 -6.64
C GLU A 62 13.72 8.08 -6.39
N THR A 63 13.83 9.12 -5.54
CA THR A 63 15.12 9.67 -5.15
C THR A 63 15.97 8.64 -4.40
N THR A 64 15.37 7.91 -3.45
CA THR A 64 16.08 6.86 -2.71
C THR A 64 16.61 5.78 -3.64
N TYR A 65 15.81 5.32 -4.60
CA TYR A 65 16.22 4.32 -5.58
C TYR A 65 17.35 4.85 -6.46
N GLN A 66 17.24 6.08 -6.96
CA GLN A 66 18.25 6.70 -7.81
C GLN A 66 19.58 6.89 -7.08
N ASP A 67 19.55 7.31 -5.81
CA ASP A 67 20.74 7.46 -4.97
C ASP A 67 21.44 6.10 -4.79
N LEU A 68 20.70 5.05 -4.49
CA LEU A 68 21.23 3.69 -4.35
C LEU A 68 21.87 3.18 -5.65
N ARG A 69 21.24 3.44 -6.80
CA ARG A 69 21.86 3.09 -8.10
C ARG A 69 23.16 3.86 -8.32
N GLY A 70 23.19 5.14 -7.98
CA GLY A 70 24.40 5.96 -8.04
C GLY A 70 25.53 5.41 -7.18
N GLU A 71 25.24 4.99 -5.96
CA GLU A 71 26.22 4.34 -5.05
C GLU A 71 26.73 3.02 -5.59
N LEU A 72 25.91 2.28 -6.34
CA LEU A 72 26.31 1.04 -7.01
C LEU A 72 27.08 1.25 -8.32
N GLY A 73 27.25 2.49 -8.75
CA GLY A 73 27.98 2.84 -9.98
C GLY A 73 27.18 2.67 -11.26
N ASP A 74 25.86 2.51 -11.17
CA ASP A 74 24.93 2.43 -12.30
C ASP A 74 23.77 3.41 -12.13
N PRO A 75 24.00 4.73 -12.24
CA PRO A 75 22.95 5.72 -12.03
C PRO A 75 21.81 5.63 -13.06
N GLY A 76 22.10 5.18 -14.30
CA GLY A 76 21.11 5.05 -15.36
C GLY A 76 20.25 6.29 -15.62
N ASP A 77 19.19 6.13 -16.40
CA ASP A 77 18.16 7.15 -16.56
C ASP A 77 17.19 7.13 -15.38
N TYR A 78 16.47 8.25 -15.19
CA TYR A 78 15.43 8.35 -14.20
C TYR A 78 14.29 7.35 -14.50
N GLU A 79 13.89 6.61 -13.46
CA GLU A 79 12.81 5.62 -13.53
C GLU A 79 11.73 5.95 -12.50
N PRO A 80 10.51 6.34 -12.94
CA PRO A 80 9.41 6.55 -12.02
C PRO A 80 9.02 5.25 -11.32
N PHE A 81 8.56 5.33 -10.07
CA PHE A 81 8.17 4.15 -9.31
C PHE A 81 6.83 3.59 -9.82
N PRO A 82 6.83 2.42 -10.48
CA PRO A 82 5.61 1.89 -11.10
C PRO A 82 4.64 1.28 -10.10
N GLY A 83 5.11 0.94 -8.89
CA GLY A 83 4.32 0.28 -7.85
C GLY A 83 3.44 1.21 -7.03
N LEU A 84 3.50 2.54 -7.25
CA LEU A 84 2.70 3.50 -6.50
C LEU A 84 1.32 3.69 -7.14
N ILE A 85 0.26 3.55 -6.35
CA ILE A 85 -1.13 3.61 -6.79
C ILE A 85 -1.90 4.59 -5.92
N LEU A 86 -2.62 5.51 -6.56
CA LEU A 86 -3.56 6.41 -5.88
C LEU A 86 -4.88 5.67 -5.72
N THR A 87 -5.17 5.19 -4.52
CA THR A 87 -6.38 4.40 -4.24
C THR A 87 -6.68 4.34 -2.75
N ASP A 88 -7.95 4.10 -2.42
CA ASP A 88 -8.35 3.65 -1.10
C ASP A 88 -8.15 2.13 -1.00
N THR A 89 -7.22 1.71 -0.16
CA THR A 89 -6.90 0.28 0.04
C THR A 89 -8.10 -0.52 0.54
N PHE A 90 -8.97 0.09 1.35
CA PHE A 90 -10.16 -0.59 1.87
C PHE A 90 -11.26 -0.71 0.82
N GLN A 91 -11.47 0.34 0.02
CA GLN A 91 -12.46 0.35 -1.05
C GLN A 91 -12.19 -0.71 -2.11
N SER A 92 -10.92 -1.05 -2.35
CA SER A 92 -10.53 -2.06 -3.33
C SER A 92 -11.05 -3.47 -3.03
N TRP A 93 -11.60 -3.69 -1.83
CA TRP A 93 -12.25 -4.92 -1.38
C TRP A 93 -13.77 -4.93 -1.59
N GLU A 94 -14.36 -3.77 -1.86
CA GLU A 94 -15.81 -3.63 -2.03
C GLU A 94 -16.25 -3.91 -3.47
N ASP A 95 -17.48 -4.45 -3.64
CA ASP A 95 -18.02 -4.84 -4.95
C ASP A 95 -18.28 -3.65 -5.89
N ASP A 96 -18.42 -2.44 -5.32
CA ASP A 96 -18.68 -1.21 -6.06
C ASP A 96 -17.42 -0.37 -6.32
N ASP A 97 -16.24 -0.94 -6.06
CA ASP A 97 -14.96 -0.32 -6.41
C ASP A 97 -14.91 -0.09 -7.92
N ARG A 98 -15.36 1.09 -8.33
CA ARG A 98 -15.28 1.53 -9.72
C ARG A 98 -14.10 2.46 -9.87
N PRO A 99 -13.03 2.00 -10.53
CA PRO A 99 -11.94 2.89 -10.89
C PRO A 99 -12.50 4.09 -11.64
N ASP A 100 -12.02 5.28 -11.33
CA ASP A 100 -12.35 6.48 -12.10
C ASP A 100 -11.69 6.38 -13.49
N LEU A 101 -12.38 5.66 -14.39
CA LEU A 101 -11.84 5.18 -15.66
C LEU A 101 -11.43 6.32 -16.61
N ASP A 102 -12.00 7.50 -16.41
CA ASP A 102 -11.83 8.59 -17.36
C ASP A 102 -10.66 9.53 -17.03
N VAL A 103 -10.22 9.57 -15.77
CA VAL A 103 -9.22 10.56 -15.32
C VAL A 103 -7.84 9.93 -15.07
N PHE A 104 -7.78 8.69 -14.57
CA PHE A 104 -6.53 8.05 -14.15
C PHE A 104 -6.31 6.66 -14.77
N VAL A 105 -6.38 6.54 -16.07
CA VAL A 105 -6.30 5.26 -16.80
C VAL A 105 -5.10 4.42 -16.38
N GLN A 106 -3.90 5.01 -16.33
CA GLN A 106 -2.67 4.29 -15.95
C GLN A 106 -2.69 3.84 -14.48
N ASN A 107 -3.28 4.63 -13.59
CA ASN A 107 -3.44 4.29 -12.18
C ASN A 107 -4.38 3.09 -12.02
N ASN A 108 -5.48 3.08 -12.75
CA ASN A 108 -6.45 2.00 -12.75
C ASN A 108 -5.86 0.69 -13.28
N GLU A 109 -5.06 0.77 -14.36
CA GLU A 109 -4.33 -0.41 -14.87
C GLU A 109 -3.34 -0.98 -13.84
N ARG A 110 -2.67 -0.11 -13.06
CA ARG A 110 -1.78 -0.55 -11.97
C ARG A 110 -2.57 -1.21 -10.84
N LEU A 111 -3.74 -0.66 -10.48
CA LEU A 111 -4.61 -1.22 -9.44
C LEU A 111 -5.11 -2.61 -9.85
N GLU A 112 -5.59 -2.79 -11.06
CA GLU A 112 -6.05 -4.10 -11.55
C GLU A 112 -4.90 -5.12 -11.59
N LYS A 113 -3.70 -4.72 -11.98
CA LYS A 113 -2.52 -5.58 -11.90
C LYS A 113 -2.20 -5.97 -10.46
N LEU A 114 -2.24 -5.01 -9.52
CA LEU A 114 -2.00 -5.28 -8.11
C LEU A 114 -3.00 -6.29 -7.53
N LYS A 115 -4.29 -6.15 -7.85
CA LYS A 115 -5.37 -7.07 -7.41
C LYS A 115 -5.16 -8.51 -7.88
N ALA A 116 -4.49 -8.70 -9.02
CA ALA A 116 -4.20 -10.01 -9.58
C ALA A 116 -2.93 -10.69 -8.99
N LEU A 117 -2.15 -9.98 -8.18
CA LEU A 117 -0.91 -10.50 -7.62
C LEU A 117 -1.13 -11.35 -6.36
N ASP A 118 -0.26 -12.33 -6.16
CA ASP A 118 -0.12 -13.07 -4.91
C ASP A 118 0.73 -12.24 -3.91
N ILE A 119 0.11 -11.29 -3.23
CA ILE A 119 0.79 -10.46 -2.22
C ILE A 119 1.08 -11.31 -0.99
N ARG A 120 2.35 -11.46 -0.65
CA ARG A 120 2.81 -12.30 0.46
C ARG A 120 3.27 -11.52 1.67
N VAL A 121 3.64 -10.28 1.49
CA VAL A 121 4.11 -9.40 2.56
C VAL A 121 3.32 -8.11 2.50
N ILE A 122 2.68 -7.79 3.61
CA ILE A 122 2.00 -6.51 3.80
C ILE A 122 2.67 -5.80 4.97
N VAL A 123 3.08 -4.57 4.74
CA VAL A 123 3.62 -3.67 5.75
C VAL A 123 2.85 -2.35 5.67
N GLY A 124 2.66 -1.67 6.78
CA GLY A 124 1.98 -0.38 6.72
C GLY A 124 1.61 0.13 8.11
N ASN A 125 1.21 1.39 8.13
CA ASN A 125 0.63 2.04 9.31
C ASN A 125 -0.75 2.55 8.93
N PRO A 126 -1.80 1.72 9.09
CA PRO A 126 -3.16 2.10 8.71
C PRO A 126 -3.66 3.29 9.53
N PRO A 127 -4.61 4.07 9.00
CA PRO A 127 -5.17 5.22 9.71
C PRO A 127 -5.88 4.79 11.00
N TYR A 128 -5.63 5.55 12.06
CA TYR A 128 -6.32 5.36 13.34
C TYR A 128 -7.63 6.13 13.31
N SER A 129 -8.74 5.44 13.23
CA SER A 129 -10.06 6.06 13.28
C SER A 129 -10.88 5.44 14.38
N VAL A 130 -10.87 6.08 15.56
CA VAL A 130 -11.80 5.75 16.64
C VAL A 130 -12.82 6.87 16.74
N GLY A 131 -14.04 6.59 16.28
CA GLY A 131 -15.18 7.46 16.57
C GLY A 131 -14.94 8.93 16.23
N GLN A 132 -14.45 9.23 15.04
CA GLN A 132 -14.42 10.60 14.55
C GLN A 132 -15.84 11.03 14.19
N ASP A 133 -16.55 11.52 15.17
CA ASP A 133 -17.86 12.20 15.02
C ASP A 133 -17.69 13.67 14.59
N SER A 134 -16.50 14.12 14.23
CA SER A 134 -16.30 15.51 13.86
C SER A 134 -16.73 15.73 12.41
N ALA A 135 -17.88 16.37 12.26
CA ALA A 135 -18.44 16.83 10.98
C ALA A 135 -17.57 17.89 10.25
N ASN A 136 -16.36 18.17 10.71
CA ASN A 136 -15.46 19.17 10.11
C ASN A 136 -14.39 18.61 9.18
N ASP A 137 -14.21 17.31 9.19
CA ASP A 137 -13.38 16.63 8.19
C ASP A 137 -14.33 15.84 7.31
N ASP A 138 -14.28 16.03 6.00
CA ASP A 138 -14.98 15.22 4.98
C ASP A 138 -14.57 13.73 5.01
N ASN A 139 -13.93 13.29 6.09
CA ASN A 139 -13.55 11.95 6.46
C ASN A 139 -14.45 11.37 7.55
N ALA A 140 -15.76 11.50 7.40
CA ALA A 140 -16.65 10.60 8.12
C ALA A 140 -16.27 9.17 7.74
N ASN A 141 -16.12 8.29 8.75
CA ASN A 141 -15.77 6.88 8.52
C ASN A 141 -16.61 6.29 7.39
N GLU A 142 -16.01 6.14 6.22
CA GLU A 142 -16.65 5.53 5.07
C GLU A 142 -16.98 4.09 5.43
N PRO A 143 -18.21 3.61 5.20
CA PRO A 143 -18.55 2.23 5.46
C PRO A 143 -17.98 1.30 4.40
N TYR A 144 -17.34 0.21 4.83
CA TYR A 144 -16.85 -0.85 3.96
C TYR A 144 -17.60 -2.16 4.26
N PRO A 145 -18.82 -2.34 3.71
CA PRO A 145 -19.72 -3.43 4.14
C PRO A 145 -19.20 -4.82 3.85
N ALA A 146 -18.52 -5.05 2.73
CA ALA A 146 -17.96 -6.36 2.41
C ALA A 146 -16.77 -6.69 3.32
N LEU A 147 -15.88 -5.73 3.56
CA LEU A 147 -14.75 -5.88 4.47
C LEU A 147 -15.21 -6.06 5.92
N ASP A 148 -16.20 -5.30 6.37
CA ASP A 148 -16.81 -5.44 7.70
C ASP A 148 -17.47 -6.82 7.88
N ALA A 149 -18.14 -7.34 6.85
CA ALA A 149 -18.71 -8.68 6.86
C ALA A 149 -17.60 -9.74 6.98
N ALA A 150 -16.53 -9.62 6.20
CA ALA A 150 -15.39 -10.53 6.27
C ALA A 150 -14.73 -10.54 7.66
N ILE A 151 -14.56 -9.38 8.28
CA ILE A 151 -14.02 -9.26 9.65
C ILE A 151 -14.94 -9.95 10.66
N ARG A 152 -16.25 -9.70 10.59
CA ARG A 152 -17.24 -10.32 11.51
C ARG A 152 -17.28 -11.83 11.40
N GLU A 153 -17.20 -12.37 10.18
CA GLU A 153 -17.30 -13.81 9.92
C GLU A 153 -16.02 -14.57 10.24
N THR A 154 -14.87 -13.88 10.23
CA THR A 154 -13.56 -14.49 10.44
C THR A 154 -12.95 -14.18 11.80
N TYR A 155 -12.36 -13.02 11.96
CA TYR A 155 -11.61 -12.64 13.16
C TYR A 155 -12.51 -12.36 14.35
N ALA A 156 -13.57 -11.58 14.16
CA ALA A 156 -14.47 -11.23 15.24
C ALA A 156 -15.25 -12.44 15.75
N ALA A 157 -15.62 -13.37 14.87
CA ALA A 157 -16.31 -14.62 15.26
C ALA A 157 -15.47 -15.50 16.21
N ARG A 158 -14.14 -15.37 16.16
CA ARG A 158 -13.18 -16.13 16.98
C ARG A 158 -12.72 -15.35 18.22
N SER A 159 -13.13 -14.12 18.36
CA SER A 159 -12.78 -13.24 19.48
C SER A 159 -13.90 -13.21 20.50
N ASN A 160 -13.54 -13.20 21.80
CA ASN A 160 -14.48 -12.94 22.90
C ASN A 160 -14.81 -11.44 23.06
N ALA A 161 -14.23 -10.57 22.23
CA ALA A 161 -14.45 -9.14 22.29
C ALA A 161 -15.77 -8.77 21.60
N THR A 162 -16.75 -8.31 22.37
CA THR A 162 -18.07 -7.90 21.88
C THR A 162 -18.06 -6.63 21.02
N LEU A 163 -16.89 -6.00 20.84
CA LEU A 163 -16.73 -4.69 20.22
C LEU A 163 -16.04 -4.72 18.84
N LEU A 164 -15.57 -5.89 18.37
CA LEU A 164 -14.97 -6.03 17.04
C LEU A 164 -16.09 -6.21 16.00
N ARG A 165 -16.73 -5.12 15.58
CA ARG A 165 -17.90 -5.18 14.69
C ARG A 165 -17.64 -4.68 13.28
N ASN A 166 -16.56 -3.93 13.09
CA ASN A 166 -16.19 -3.32 11.81
C ASN A 166 -14.68 -3.15 11.70
N LEU A 167 -14.23 -2.68 10.52
CA LEU A 167 -12.83 -2.43 10.22
C LEU A 167 -12.16 -1.53 11.27
N TYR A 168 -12.80 -0.42 11.61
CA TYR A 168 -12.23 0.57 12.54
C TYR A 168 -12.08 0.05 13.95
N ASP A 169 -13.03 -0.75 14.44
CA ASP A 169 -12.94 -1.40 15.75
C ASP A 169 -11.75 -2.36 15.82
N SER A 170 -11.36 -2.96 14.69
CA SER A 170 -10.26 -3.92 14.60
C SER A 170 -8.89 -3.27 14.66
N TYR A 171 -8.73 -2.03 14.21
CA TYR A 171 -7.46 -1.29 14.26
C TYR A 171 -7.14 -0.68 15.61
N VAL A 172 -8.10 -0.57 16.48
CA VAL A 172 -7.95 0.09 17.79
C VAL A 172 -7.45 -0.88 18.86
N ARG A 173 -7.32 -2.12 18.56
CA ARG A 173 -6.99 -3.20 19.49
C ARG A 173 -5.95 -4.13 18.92
#